data_7e1673002da201243906451f80bfec2d
#
_entry.id   7e1673002da201243906451f80bfec2d
#
_cell.length_a   1.000
_cell.length_b   1.000
_cell.length_c   1.000
_cell.angle_alpha   90.00
_cell.angle_beta   90.00
_cell.angle_gamma   90.00
#
_symmetry.space_group_name_H-M   'P 1'
#
loop_
_entity.id
_entity.type
_entity.pdbx_description
1 polymer ?
#
loop_
_entity_poly.entity_id
_entity_poly.type
_entity_poly.pdbx_seq_one_letter_code
_entity_poly.pdbx_strand_id
1 'polypeptide(L)'
;MTEAIRLSVRYLPDLYLPDKAIDLLDEGASHVRMEETFALRQNVQAFLEQELTDAVKTSQFEKAAEIRDKMQKMAARFPDARKSKTVTASDVAWAVSVRTGIPAGRLSEDMRTRLLNLEKTVSGQVIGQDAAVQTVCRAVRTGLSGIRDENRPVASLLLTGPTGVGKTELCRVLAKELYGKEDALIRLDMTEFMEKHSVARLIGAPPGYVGYEEGGKLTEAVRRRPYCLVLLDELEKAHPDVAGILLQIMEEGVLTDSAGRRVNFKNAVVVMTSNVGGELKTEGLGFQPLDHSDRVMESVRQRFQPEFLGRLDAVVCFKRLDSSDMERIAEKYLEQLKSRVQANGMQLNLPEKLAVSLGAEGKNRGGARSLRRIIQERVETPLAAFLLTCSKKPSKIRCSMENEEIRFF
;
A
#
# COMPACT_ATOMS: atom_id res chain seq x y z
N MET A 1 -30.59 -4.21 -7.79
CA MET A 1 -30.84 -5.13 -6.67
C MET A 1 -29.81 -6.27 -6.62
N THR A 2 -29.71 -7.15 -7.63
CA THR A 2 -28.79 -8.30 -7.63
C THR A 2 -27.33 -7.90 -7.34
N GLU A 3 -26.87 -6.81 -7.95
CA GLU A 3 -25.51 -6.29 -7.74
C GLU A 3 -25.30 -5.74 -6.32
N ALA A 4 -26.30 -5.07 -5.74
CA ALA A 4 -26.22 -4.60 -4.36
C ALA A 4 -26.11 -5.75 -3.35
N ILE A 5 -26.85 -6.84 -3.57
CA ILE A 5 -26.75 -8.04 -2.76
C ILE A 5 -25.33 -8.64 -2.91
N ARG A 6 -24.85 -8.82 -4.16
CA ARG A 6 -23.54 -9.40 -4.43
C ARG A 6 -22.39 -8.59 -3.79
N LEU A 7 -22.43 -7.27 -3.99
CA LEU A 7 -21.42 -6.38 -3.43
C LEU A 7 -21.51 -6.29 -1.91
N SER A 8 -22.72 -6.25 -1.33
CA SER A 8 -22.88 -6.23 0.13
C SER A 8 -22.37 -7.51 0.80
N VAL A 9 -22.63 -8.67 0.20
CA VAL A 9 -22.12 -9.95 0.74
C VAL A 9 -20.59 -10.01 0.68
N ARG A 10 -20.01 -9.52 -0.42
CA ARG A 10 -18.57 -9.57 -0.64
C ARG A 10 -17.79 -8.55 0.19
N TYR A 11 -18.32 -7.32 0.32
CA TYR A 11 -17.59 -6.18 0.86
C TYR A 11 -18.01 -5.73 2.25
N LEU A 12 -19.18 -6.16 2.73
CA LEU A 12 -19.73 -5.83 4.04
C LEU A 12 -20.05 -7.13 4.83
N PRO A 13 -19.03 -7.90 5.23
CA PRO A 13 -19.24 -9.19 5.89
C PRO A 13 -19.85 -9.05 7.28
N ASP A 14 -19.61 -7.94 7.98
CA ASP A 14 -20.06 -7.69 9.36
C ASP A 14 -21.54 -7.27 9.45
N LEU A 15 -22.21 -7.04 8.32
CA LEU A 15 -23.62 -6.64 8.27
C LEU A 15 -24.50 -7.75 7.70
N TYR A 16 -25.78 -7.75 8.05
CA TYR A 16 -26.74 -8.78 7.65
C TYR A 16 -27.61 -8.34 6.49
N LEU A 17 -28.04 -9.31 5.67
CA LEU A 17 -29.07 -9.10 4.66
C LEU A 17 -30.46 -9.12 5.35
N PRO A 18 -31.44 -8.35 4.87
CA PRO A 18 -31.43 -7.52 3.66
C PRO A 18 -30.85 -6.11 3.83
N ASP A 19 -30.71 -5.62 5.06
CA ASP A 19 -30.44 -4.23 5.40
C ASP A 19 -29.20 -3.67 4.70
N LYS A 20 -28.08 -4.40 4.72
CA LYS A 20 -26.84 -3.95 4.05
C LYS A 20 -26.96 -3.72 2.55
N ALA A 21 -27.87 -4.44 1.88
CA ALA A 21 -28.10 -4.27 0.44
C ALA A 21 -29.03 -3.09 0.16
N ILE A 22 -29.97 -2.83 1.05
CA ILE A 22 -30.90 -1.68 1.00
C ILE A 22 -30.12 -0.40 1.24
N ASP A 23 -29.25 -0.37 2.25
CA ASP A 23 -28.36 0.77 2.58
C ASP A 23 -27.52 1.18 1.38
N LEU A 24 -26.89 0.19 0.70
CA LEU A 24 -26.08 0.47 -0.49
C LEU A 24 -26.88 1.04 -1.66
N LEU A 25 -28.12 0.62 -1.81
CA LEU A 25 -29.00 1.18 -2.84
C LEU A 25 -29.40 2.62 -2.50
N ASP A 26 -29.65 2.92 -1.24
CA ASP A 26 -30.03 4.25 -0.78
C ASP A 26 -28.85 5.24 -0.87
N GLU A 27 -27.63 4.80 -0.50
CA GLU A 27 -26.40 5.57 -0.68
C GLU A 27 -26.11 5.82 -2.18
N GLY A 28 -26.25 4.79 -3.03
CA GLY A 28 -26.10 4.92 -4.48
C GLY A 28 -27.14 5.85 -5.10
N ALA A 29 -28.39 5.80 -4.65
CA ALA A 29 -29.44 6.71 -5.09
C ALA A 29 -29.19 8.15 -4.67
N SER A 30 -28.68 8.36 -3.46
CA SER A 30 -28.27 9.66 -2.96
C SER A 30 -27.11 10.25 -3.75
N HIS A 31 -26.14 9.44 -4.11
CA HIS A 31 -25.02 9.83 -4.98
C HIS A 31 -25.50 10.33 -6.35
N VAL A 32 -26.34 9.55 -7.02
CA VAL A 32 -26.92 9.91 -8.34
C VAL A 32 -27.67 11.24 -8.26
N ARG A 33 -28.45 11.48 -7.20
CA ARG A 33 -29.15 12.76 -6.98
C ARG A 33 -28.17 13.93 -6.77
N MET A 34 -27.12 13.72 -6.02
CA MET A 34 -26.09 14.76 -5.77
C MET A 34 -25.36 15.13 -7.06
N GLU A 35 -24.94 14.15 -7.88
CA GLU A 35 -24.25 14.40 -9.14
C GLU A 35 -25.12 15.18 -10.13
N GLU A 36 -26.41 14.83 -10.25
CA GLU A 36 -27.35 15.59 -11.10
C GLU A 36 -27.49 17.04 -10.66
N THR A 37 -27.66 17.24 -9.35
CA THR A 37 -27.82 18.58 -8.81
C THR A 37 -26.57 19.43 -9.02
N PHE A 38 -25.39 18.81 -8.89
CA PHE A 38 -24.10 19.50 -9.07
C PHE A 38 -23.81 19.83 -10.54
N ALA A 39 -24.05 18.90 -11.46
CA ALA A 39 -23.85 19.09 -12.90
C ALA A 39 -24.79 20.16 -13.47
N LEU A 40 -26.07 20.15 -13.06
CA LEU A 40 -27.04 21.18 -13.47
C LEU A 40 -26.65 22.56 -12.94
N ARG A 41 -26.18 22.67 -11.71
CA ARG A 41 -25.66 23.93 -11.15
C ARG A 41 -24.49 24.48 -11.93
N GLN A 42 -23.46 23.65 -12.20
CA GLN A 42 -22.29 24.09 -12.95
C GLN A 42 -22.63 24.58 -14.34
N ASN A 43 -23.48 23.86 -15.08
CA ASN A 43 -23.87 24.22 -16.43
C ASN A 43 -24.69 25.54 -16.47
N VAL A 44 -25.63 25.71 -15.54
CA VAL A 44 -26.46 26.94 -15.48
C VAL A 44 -25.63 28.13 -14.97
N GLN A 45 -24.76 27.91 -14.01
CA GLN A 45 -23.89 28.95 -13.50
C GLN A 45 -22.90 29.43 -14.57
N ALA A 46 -22.26 28.51 -15.30
CA ALA A 46 -21.38 28.84 -16.41
C ALA A 46 -22.10 29.62 -17.54
N PHE A 47 -23.34 29.21 -17.88
CA PHE A 47 -24.16 29.92 -18.87
C PHE A 47 -24.50 31.34 -18.40
N LEU A 48 -24.94 31.53 -17.16
CA LEU A 48 -25.29 32.84 -16.63
C LEU A 48 -24.05 33.75 -16.46
N GLU A 49 -22.88 33.21 -16.12
CA GLU A 49 -21.62 33.95 -16.06
C GLU A 49 -21.18 34.41 -17.45
N GLN A 50 -21.42 33.61 -18.49
CA GLN A 50 -21.14 33.96 -19.86
C GLN A 50 -22.09 35.06 -20.35
N GLU A 51 -23.39 34.96 -20.10
CA GLU A 51 -24.37 36.03 -20.43
C GLU A 51 -24.08 37.32 -19.66
N LEU A 52 -23.68 37.25 -18.39
CA LEU A 52 -23.29 38.40 -17.59
C LEU A 52 -22.08 39.10 -18.19
N THR A 53 -21.07 38.32 -18.59
CA THR A 53 -19.85 38.86 -19.22
C THR A 53 -20.15 39.55 -20.54
N ASP A 54 -21.05 39.01 -21.35
CA ASP A 54 -21.45 39.59 -22.63
C ASP A 54 -22.32 40.83 -22.44
N ALA A 55 -23.22 40.87 -21.45
CA ALA A 55 -24.01 42.04 -21.11
C ALA A 55 -23.15 43.21 -20.59
N VAL A 56 -22.12 42.90 -19.82
CA VAL A 56 -21.13 43.90 -19.34
C VAL A 56 -20.29 44.44 -20.52
N LYS A 57 -19.82 43.60 -21.42
CA LYS A 57 -19.04 43.99 -22.60
C LYS A 57 -19.85 44.89 -23.56
N THR A 58 -21.16 44.69 -23.66
CA THR A 58 -22.07 45.46 -24.48
C THR A 58 -22.67 46.66 -23.76
N SER A 59 -22.20 46.97 -22.53
CA SER A 59 -22.67 48.10 -21.69
C SER A 59 -24.16 48.07 -21.35
N GLN A 60 -24.79 46.86 -21.36
CA GLN A 60 -26.21 46.66 -21.01
C GLN A 60 -26.35 46.43 -19.52
N PHE A 61 -26.16 47.44 -18.70
CA PHE A 61 -26.10 47.36 -17.23
C PHE A 61 -27.42 46.90 -16.58
N GLU A 62 -28.57 47.22 -17.15
CA GLU A 62 -29.89 46.76 -16.67
C GLU A 62 -30.01 45.21 -16.82
N LYS A 63 -29.65 44.66 -17.96
CA LYS A 63 -29.61 43.22 -18.19
C LYS A 63 -28.62 42.51 -17.29
N ALA A 64 -27.45 43.10 -17.06
CA ALA A 64 -26.45 42.58 -16.17
C ALA A 64 -26.96 42.49 -14.71
N ALA A 65 -27.75 43.47 -14.27
CA ALA A 65 -28.40 43.47 -12.97
C ALA A 65 -29.47 42.35 -12.86
N GLU A 66 -30.31 42.17 -13.89
CA GLU A 66 -31.30 41.10 -13.94
C GLU A 66 -30.67 39.70 -13.91
N ILE A 67 -29.56 39.52 -14.63
CA ILE A 67 -28.83 38.23 -14.64
C ILE A 67 -28.25 37.97 -13.27
N ARG A 68 -27.69 38.98 -12.59
CA ARG A 68 -27.16 38.86 -11.24
C ARG A 68 -28.25 38.48 -10.23
N ASP A 69 -29.43 39.09 -10.32
CA ASP A 69 -30.59 38.75 -9.51
C ASP A 69 -31.08 37.30 -9.80
N LYS A 70 -31.06 36.87 -11.06
CA LYS A 70 -31.36 35.47 -11.42
C LYS A 70 -30.36 34.50 -10.83
N MET A 71 -29.07 34.80 -10.89
CA MET A 71 -28.00 33.98 -10.26
C MET A 71 -28.23 33.88 -8.75
N GLN A 72 -28.58 34.97 -8.09
CA GLN A 72 -28.84 35.02 -6.64
C GLN A 72 -30.12 34.24 -6.24
N LYS A 73 -31.19 34.35 -7.03
CA LYS A 73 -32.44 33.58 -6.85
C LYS A 73 -32.25 32.09 -7.14
N MET A 74 -31.43 31.73 -8.13
CA MET A 74 -31.09 30.32 -8.42
C MET A 74 -30.20 29.70 -7.36
N ALA A 75 -29.31 30.47 -6.75
CA ALA A 75 -28.53 30.01 -5.60
C ALA A 75 -29.42 29.65 -4.39
N ALA A 76 -30.60 30.28 -4.27
CA ALA A 76 -31.58 30.05 -3.21
C ALA A 76 -32.62 28.99 -3.51
N ARG A 77 -32.79 28.58 -4.78
CA ARG A 77 -33.77 27.55 -5.21
C ARG A 77 -33.07 26.28 -5.67
N PHE A 78 -33.24 25.19 -4.92
CA PHE A 78 -32.88 23.86 -5.42
C PHE A 78 -33.89 23.47 -6.51
N PRO A 79 -33.48 23.19 -7.76
CA PRO A 79 -34.39 22.63 -8.72
C PRO A 79 -34.77 21.22 -8.28
N ASP A 80 -36.06 20.99 -8.19
CA ASP A 80 -36.69 19.67 -8.06
C ASP A 80 -36.40 18.88 -9.36
N ALA A 81 -35.26 18.21 -9.43
CA ALA A 81 -34.85 17.46 -10.62
C ALA A 81 -35.63 16.15 -10.68
N ARG A 82 -36.82 16.23 -11.31
CA ARG A 82 -37.72 15.09 -11.54
C ARG A 82 -37.35 14.27 -12.78
N LYS A 83 -36.09 14.09 -13.09
CA LYS A 83 -35.66 13.03 -14.02
C LYS A 83 -35.14 11.87 -13.21
N SER A 84 -35.93 10.81 -13.08
CA SER A 84 -35.51 9.59 -12.40
C SER A 84 -34.42 8.92 -13.20
N LYS A 85 -33.16 9.14 -12.82
CA LYS A 85 -32.09 8.26 -13.25
C LYS A 85 -32.19 6.92 -12.51
N THR A 86 -31.90 5.87 -13.22
CA THR A 86 -31.84 4.53 -12.65
C THR A 86 -30.49 4.38 -11.95
N VAL A 87 -30.49 3.93 -10.70
CA VAL A 87 -29.26 3.56 -9.99
C VAL A 87 -28.61 2.39 -10.72
N THR A 88 -27.39 2.58 -11.16
CA THR A 88 -26.61 1.61 -11.91
C THR A 88 -25.73 0.76 -10.98
N ALA A 89 -25.13 -0.30 -11.53
CA ALA A 89 -24.16 -1.10 -10.79
C ALA A 89 -22.93 -0.30 -10.35
N SER A 90 -22.54 0.74 -11.12
CA SER A 90 -21.44 1.64 -10.78
C SER A 90 -21.75 2.53 -9.58
N ASP A 91 -22.98 2.98 -9.42
CA ASP A 91 -23.38 3.82 -8.28
C ASP A 91 -23.39 3.02 -6.98
N VAL A 92 -23.85 1.77 -7.04
CA VAL A 92 -23.76 0.85 -5.90
C VAL A 92 -22.31 0.53 -5.56
N ALA A 93 -21.46 0.33 -6.56
CA ALA A 93 -20.04 0.10 -6.38
C ALA A 93 -19.34 1.34 -5.78
N TRP A 94 -19.76 2.54 -6.17
CA TRP A 94 -19.29 3.79 -5.56
C TRP A 94 -19.68 3.86 -4.07
N ALA A 95 -20.93 3.54 -3.70
CA ALA A 95 -21.38 3.51 -2.32
C ALA A 95 -20.52 2.55 -1.47
N VAL A 96 -20.25 1.35 -1.97
CA VAL A 96 -19.33 0.40 -1.33
C VAL A 96 -17.94 1.01 -1.18
N SER A 97 -17.44 1.69 -2.22
CA SER A 97 -16.09 2.29 -2.20
C SER A 97 -15.96 3.40 -1.16
N VAL A 98 -16.97 4.22 -1.00
CA VAL A 98 -17.00 5.29 0.02
C VAL A 98 -17.04 4.69 1.43
N ARG A 99 -17.87 3.67 1.65
CA ARG A 99 -18.08 3.05 2.96
C ARG A 99 -16.90 2.22 3.43
N THR A 100 -16.26 1.52 2.50
CA THR A 100 -15.16 0.58 2.79
C THR A 100 -13.77 1.13 2.50
N GLY A 101 -13.68 2.24 1.76
CA GLY A 101 -12.42 2.75 1.23
C GLY A 101 -11.84 1.92 0.08
N ILE A 102 -12.64 1.02 -0.52
CA ILE A 102 -12.20 0.06 -1.53
C ILE A 102 -12.86 0.39 -2.86
N PRO A 103 -12.15 0.37 -3.97
CA PRO A 103 -12.74 0.45 -5.29
C PRO A 103 -13.54 -0.84 -5.59
N ALA A 104 -14.83 -0.84 -5.25
CA ALA A 104 -15.72 -2.01 -5.35
C ALA A 104 -16.36 -2.22 -6.73
N GLY A 105 -16.09 -1.34 -7.71
CA GLY A 105 -16.49 -1.54 -9.10
C GLY A 105 -15.72 -2.72 -9.72
N ARG A 106 -16.30 -3.42 -10.71
CA ARG A 106 -15.48 -4.18 -11.68
C ARG A 106 -14.37 -3.24 -12.08
N LEU A 107 -13.12 -3.66 -11.86
CA LEU A 107 -11.89 -2.90 -12.06
C LEU A 107 -12.18 -1.57 -12.76
N SER A 108 -12.39 -0.48 -12.01
CA SER A 108 -12.61 0.82 -12.62
C SER A 108 -11.48 1.00 -13.63
N GLU A 109 -11.72 1.69 -14.71
CA GLU A 109 -10.70 1.91 -15.74
C GLU A 109 -9.39 2.41 -15.10
N ASP A 110 -9.51 3.20 -14.03
CA ASP A 110 -8.40 3.62 -13.17
C ASP A 110 -7.68 2.47 -12.47
N MET A 111 -8.40 1.49 -11.89
CA MET A 111 -7.80 0.33 -11.24
C MET A 111 -7.12 -0.58 -12.26
N ARG A 112 -7.74 -0.77 -13.43
CA ARG A 112 -7.14 -1.51 -14.54
C ARG A 112 -5.84 -0.85 -14.99
N THR A 113 -5.84 0.45 -15.18
CA THR A 113 -4.67 1.24 -15.57
C THR A 113 -3.58 1.18 -14.48
N ARG A 114 -3.95 1.27 -13.20
CA ARG A 114 -3.02 1.10 -12.08
C ARG A 114 -2.39 -0.29 -12.08
N LEU A 115 -3.15 -1.34 -12.26
CA LEU A 115 -2.63 -2.71 -12.31
C LEU A 115 -1.72 -2.95 -13.50
N LEU A 116 -2.01 -2.37 -14.67
CA LEU A 116 -1.14 -2.42 -15.83
C LEU A 116 0.20 -1.72 -15.56
N ASN A 117 0.18 -0.58 -14.88
CA ASN A 117 1.37 0.21 -14.54
C ASN A 117 2.05 -0.22 -13.23
N LEU A 118 1.46 -1.15 -12.47
CA LEU A 118 1.93 -1.55 -11.13
C LEU A 118 3.43 -1.89 -11.11
N GLU A 119 3.89 -2.69 -12.07
CA GLU A 119 5.27 -3.11 -12.18
C GLU A 119 6.21 -1.91 -12.36
N LYS A 120 5.88 -1.00 -13.28
CA LYS A 120 6.67 0.21 -13.55
C LYS A 120 6.75 1.11 -12.31
N THR A 121 5.62 1.28 -11.61
CA THR A 121 5.55 2.13 -10.41
C THR A 121 6.33 1.51 -9.26
N VAL A 122 6.21 0.20 -9.04
CA VAL A 122 6.91 -0.51 -7.96
C VAL A 122 8.42 -0.60 -8.25
N SER A 123 8.85 -0.91 -9.49
CA SER A 123 10.26 -0.93 -9.87
C SER A 123 10.93 0.45 -9.73
N GLY A 124 10.20 1.52 -9.96
CA GLY A 124 10.70 2.89 -9.71
C GLY A 124 10.96 3.17 -8.22
N GLN A 125 10.30 2.44 -7.32
CA GLN A 125 10.44 2.63 -5.88
C GLN A 125 11.32 1.58 -5.20
N VAL A 126 11.36 0.34 -5.71
CA VAL A 126 12.16 -0.78 -5.17
C VAL A 126 13.36 -1.03 -6.07
N ILE A 127 14.48 -0.45 -5.70
CA ILE A 127 15.70 -0.43 -6.53
C ILE A 127 16.43 -1.77 -6.45
N GLY A 128 16.93 -2.25 -7.60
CA GLY A 128 17.80 -3.43 -7.70
C GLY A 128 17.09 -4.77 -7.58
N GLN A 129 15.75 -4.84 -7.64
CA GLN A 129 14.99 -6.08 -7.46
C GLN A 129 13.97 -6.33 -8.58
N ASP A 130 14.30 -5.97 -9.81
CA ASP A 130 13.34 -5.99 -10.94
C ASP A 130 12.68 -7.37 -11.17
N ALA A 131 13.44 -8.46 -11.12
CA ALA A 131 12.89 -9.81 -11.27
C ALA A 131 11.91 -10.19 -10.13
N ALA A 132 12.23 -9.79 -8.88
CA ALA A 132 11.36 -10.01 -7.74
C ALA A 132 10.07 -9.19 -7.88
N VAL A 133 10.17 -7.92 -8.25
CA VAL A 133 9.03 -7.02 -8.49
C VAL A 133 8.13 -7.58 -9.59
N GLN A 134 8.71 -8.03 -10.72
CA GLN A 134 7.96 -8.61 -11.82
C GLN A 134 7.15 -9.85 -11.36
N THR A 135 7.77 -10.75 -10.61
CA THR A 135 7.11 -11.97 -10.11
C THR A 135 5.96 -11.64 -9.17
N VAL A 136 6.17 -10.72 -8.22
CA VAL A 136 5.13 -10.26 -7.28
C VAL A 136 3.98 -9.59 -8.02
N CYS A 137 4.28 -8.66 -8.93
CA CYS A 137 3.25 -7.95 -9.69
C CYS A 137 2.44 -8.90 -10.58
N ARG A 138 3.07 -9.93 -11.16
CA ARG A 138 2.38 -10.96 -11.94
C ARG A 138 1.39 -11.73 -11.06
N ALA A 139 1.81 -12.23 -9.89
CA ALA A 139 0.96 -12.96 -8.97
C ALA A 139 -0.26 -12.12 -8.53
N VAL A 140 -0.04 -10.87 -8.16
CA VAL A 140 -1.10 -9.94 -7.76
C VAL A 140 -2.06 -9.64 -8.90
N ARG A 141 -1.57 -9.40 -10.12
CA ARG A 141 -2.42 -9.20 -11.31
C ARG A 141 -3.29 -10.41 -11.59
N THR A 142 -2.72 -11.62 -11.49
CA THR A 142 -3.47 -12.87 -11.67
C THR A 142 -4.58 -13.00 -10.62
N GLY A 143 -4.28 -12.71 -9.35
CA GLY A 143 -5.27 -12.76 -8.27
C GLY A 143 -6.42 -11.76 -8.43
N LEU A 144 -6.12 -10.55 -8.92
CA LEU A 144 -7.12 -9.49 -9.12
C LEU A 144 -7.86 -9.57 -10.46
N SER A 145 -7.41 -10.41 -11.40
CA SER A 145 -8.04 -10.56 -12.73
C SER A 145 -9.42 -11.21 -12.70
N GLY A 146 -9.80 -11.84 -11.58
CA GLY A 146 -11.07 -12.56 -11.43
C GLY A 146 -11.11 -13.96 -12.06
N ILE A 147 -9.97 -14.47 -12.55
CA ILE A 147 -9.85 -15.83 -13.13
C ILE A 147 -9.51 -16.85 -12.04
N ARG A 148 -8.98 -16.37 -10.92
CA ARG A 148 -8.56 -17.21 -9.79
C ARG A 148 -9.76 -17.72 -8.98
N ASP A 149 -9.54 -18.83 -8.26
CA ASP A 149 -10.50 -19.34 -7.26
C ASP A 149 -10.84 -18.25 -6.22
N GLU A 150 -12.13 -17.92 -6.14
CA GLU A 150 -12.65 -16.87 -5.24
C GLU A 150 -12.47 -17.23 -3.74
N ASN A 151 -12.13 -18.46 -3.42
CA ASN A 151 -11.93 -18.93 -2.05
C ASN A 151 -10.50 -18.72 -1.52
N ARG A 152 -9.57 -18.20 -2.32
CA ARG A 152 -8.17 -17.98 -1.92
C ARG A 152 -7.86 -16.48 -1.77
N PRO A 153 -6.83 -16.09 -0.98
CA PRO A 153 -6.33 -14.72 -0.94
C PRO A 153 -5.92 -14.21 -2.33
N VAL A 154 -5.89 -12.90 -2.55
CA VAL A 154 -5.45 -12.29 -3.82
C VAL A 154 -4.09 -12.84 -4.27
N ALA A 155 -3.13 -12.91 -3.36
CA ALA A 155 -1.83 -13.56 -3.59
C ALA A 155 -1.26 -14.05 -2.27
N SER A 156 -0.54 -15.18 -2.32
CA SER A 156 0.20 -15.77 -1.20
C SER A 156 1.65 -15.94 -1.61
N LEU A 157 2.55 -15.12 -1.05
CA LEU A 157 3.92 -14.97 -1.51
C LEU A 157 4.92 -15.22 -0.39
N LEU A 158 6.02 -15.91 -0.69
CA LEU A 158 7.18 -16.02 0.20
C LEU A 158 8.35 -15.25 -0.40
N LEU A 159 8.79 -14.16 0.26
CA LEU A 159 9.94 -13.37 -0.13
C LEU A 159 11.16 -13.85 0.65
N THR A 160 12.16 -14.37 -0.04
CA THR A 160 13.38 -14.89 0.58
C THR A 160 14.61 -14.12 0.13
N GLY A 161 15.65 -14.09 0.94
CA GLY A 161 16.91 -13.42 0.64
C GLY A 161 17.52 -12.70 1.84
N PRO A 162 18.70 -12.06 1.69
CA PRO A 162 19.42 -11.38 2.75
C PRO A 162 18.61 -10.32 3.46
N THR A 163 19.04 -9.92 4.66
CA THR A 163 18.45 -8.77 5.34
C THR A 163 18.83 -7.46 4.63
N GLY A 164 17.94 -6.47 4.68
CA GLY A 164 18.22 -5.12 4.16
C GLY A 164 18.21 -4.98 2.63
N VAL A 165 17.68 -5.96 1.87
CA VAL A 165 17.61 -5.92 0.40
C VAL A 165 16.30 -5.34 -0.16
N GLY A 166 15.34 -4.96 0.72
CA GLY A 166 14.12 -4.29 0.29
C GLY A 166 12.83 -5.12 0.38
N LYS A 167 12.82 -6.32 0.99
CA LYS A 167 11.62 -7.17 1.12
C LYS A 167 10.44 -6.42 1.75
N THR A 168 10.65 -5.81 2.91
CA THR A 168 9.62 -5.03 3.63
C THR A 168 9.24 -3.75 2.89
N GLU A 169 10.19 -3.11 2.19
CA GLU A 169 9.93 -1.92 1.37
C GLU A 169 9.01 -2.25 0.19
N LEU A 170 9.23 -3.40 -0.48
CA LEU A 170 8.33 -3.88 -1.52
C LEU A 170 6.90 -4.02 -1.00
N CYS A 171 6.71 -4.62 0.18
CA CYS A 171 5.38 -4.77 0.79
C CYS A 171 4.72 -3.42 1.07
N ARG A 172 5.48 -2.44 1.58
CA ARG A 172 4.98 -1.08 1.86
C ARG A 172 4.53 -0.37 0.59
N VAL A 173 5.36 -0.42 -0.45
CA VAL A 173 5.05 0.17 -1.76
C VAL A 173 3.84 -0.51 -2.38
N LEU A 174 3.81 -1.85 -2.36
CA LEU A 174 2.72 -2.64 -2.92
C LEU A 174 1.38 -2.35 -2.21
N ALA A 175 1.37 -2.27 -0.87
CA ALA A 175 0.17 -1.92 -0.12
C ALA A 175 -0.37 -0.54 -0.49
N LYS A 176 0.52 0.45 -0.64
CA LYS A 176 0.17 1.81 -1.05
C LYS A 176 -0.42 1.86 -2.46
N GLU A 177 0.20 1.16 -3.41
CA GLU A 177 -0.25 1.14 -4.81
C GLU A 177 -1.58 0.38 -5.00
N LEU A 178 -1.77 -0.73 -4.28
CA LEU A 178 -2.98 -1.54 -4.39
C LEU A 178 -4.18 -0.92 -3.66
N TYR A 179 -3.96 -0.41 -2.46
CA TYR A 179 -5.04 0.00 -1.56
C TYR A 179 -5.07 1.51 -1.29
N GLY A 180 -4.16 2.28 -1.89
CA GLY A 180 -4.14 3.75 -1.83
C GLY A 180 -3.69 4.34 -0.49
N LYS A 181 -3.38 3.50 0.53
CA LYS A 181 -2.98 3.95 1.87
C LYS A 181 -1.84 3.09 2.41
N GLU A 182 -0.88 3.70 3.08
CA GLU A 182 0.20 2.97 3.75
C GLU A 182 -0.32 2.15 4.94
N ASP A 183 -1.41 2.58 5.58
CA ASP A 183 -2.10 1.88 6.67
C ASP A 183 -2.75 0.55 6.25
N ALA A 184 -2.86 0.27 4.96
CA ALA A 184 -3.31 -1.03 4.46
C ALA A 184 -2.28 -2.15 4.66
N LEU A 185 -1.06 -1.83 5.13
CA LEU A 185 -0.05 -2.79 5.52
C LEU A 185 -0.25 -3.24 6.98
N ILE A 186 -0.65 -4.49 7.18
CA ILE A 186 -0.68 -5.15 8.48
C ILE A 186 0.62 -5.93 8.64
N ARG A 187 1.52 -5.47 9.50
CA ARG A 187 2.82 -6.12 9.74
C ARG A 187 2.80 -6.85 11.07
N LEU A 188 3.19 -8.13 11.04
CA LEU A 188 3.37 -8.98 12.19
C LEU A 188 4.80 -9.54 12.17
N ASP A 189 5.54 -9.34 13.24
CA ASP A 189 6.87 -9.89 13.43
C ASP A 189 6.75 -11.29 14.02
N MET A 190 7.19 -12.30 13.30
CA MET A 190 7.05 -13.68 13.70
C MET A 190 7.98 -14.08 14.85
N THR A 191 8.95 -13.25 15.21
CA THR A 191 9.74 -13.42 16.43
C THR A 191 8.89 -13.30 17.71
N GLU A 192 7.77 -12.58 17.66
CA GLU A 192 6.81 -12.53 18.76
C GLU A 192 6.00 -13.83 18.94
N PHE A 193 6.05 -14.75 17.98
CA PHE A 193 5.24 -15.98 17.89
C PHE A 193 6.09 -17.24 17.83
N MET A 194 7.24 -17.24 18.52
CA MET A 194 8.17 -18.38 18.60
C MET A 194 7.65 -19.50 19.51
N GLU A 195 6.85 -19.15 20.51
CA GLU A 195 6.37 -20.09 21.51
C GLU A 195 4.92 -20.47 21.25
N LYS A 196 4.56 -21.73 21.60
CA LYS A 196 3.21 -22.28 21.34
C LYS A 196 2.08 -21.42 21.92
N HIS A 197 2.25 -20.89 23.12
CA HIS A 197 1.22 -20.04 23.73
C HIS A 197 1.09 -18.66 23.05
N SER A 198 2.13 -18.19 22.39
CA SER A 198 2.07 -16.93 21.65
C SER A 198 1.27 -17.05 20.35
N VAL A 199 1.15 -18.26 19.77
CA VAL A 199 0.36 -18.50 18.56
C VAL A 199 -1.13 -18.19 18.79
N ALA A 200 -1.65 -18.47 19.99
CA ALA A 200 -3.02 -18.08 20.35
C ALA A 200 -3.27 -16.57 20.25
N ARG A 201 -2.24 -15.75 20.39
CA ARG A 201 -2.35 -14.28 20.22
C ARG A 201 -2.60 -13.86 18.76
N LEU A 202 -2.33 -14.72 17.77
CA LEU A 202 -2.66 -14.44 16.37
C LEU A 202 -4.16 -14.53 16.10
N ILE A 203 -4.81 -15.58 16.66
CA ILE A 203 -6.21 -15.90 16.38
C ILE A 203 -7.14 -15.53 17.54
N GLY A 204 -6.58 -15.17 18.70
CA GLY A 204 -7.27 -14.87 19.94
C GLY A 204 -7.10 -15.99 20.98
N ALA A 205 -7.16 -15.63 22.26
CA ALA A 205 -7.11 -16.60 23.36
C ALA A 205 -8.45 -17.33 23.48
N PRO A 206 -8.46 -18.62 23.85
CA PRO A 206 -9.68 -19.35 24.16
C PRO A 206 -10.45 -18.72 25.33
N PRO A 207 -11.78 -18.96 25.43
CA PRO A 207 -12.58 -18.50 26.57
C PRO A 207 -11.96 -18.89 27.91
N GLY A 208 -11.86 -17.94 28.84
CA GLY A 208 -11.30 -18.17 30.18
C GLY A 208 -9.79 -17.92 30.31
N TYR A 209 -9.09 -17.61 29.22
CA TYR A 209 -7.68 -17.21 29.27
C TYR A 209 -7.50 -15.70 29.22
N VAL A 210 -6.39 -15.21 29.79
CA VAL A 210 -6.03 -13.79 29.76
C VAL A 210 -5.87 -13.32 28.31
N GLY A 211 -6.52 -12.19 27.94
CA GLY A 211 -6.48 -11.65 26.56
C GLY A 211 -7.63 -12.13 25.67
N TYR A 212 -8.62 -12.87 26.17
CA TYR A 212 -9.79 -13.29 25.39
C TYR A 212 -10.58 -12.11 24.79
N GLU A 213 -10.74 -11.03 25.56
CA GLU A 213 -11.47 -9.84 25.12
C GLU A 213 -10.71 -9.00 24.07
N GLU A 214 -9.39 -9.11 24.00
CA GLU A 214 -8.55 -8.36 23.06
C GLU A 214 -8.65 -8.89 21.62
N GLY A 215 -9.13 -10.13 21.43
CA GLY A 215 -9.15 -10.79 20.13
C GLY A 215 -7.76 -11.15 19.61
N GLY A 216 -7.69 -11.75 18.43
CA GLY A 216 -6.41 -12.11 17.81
C GLY A 216 -5.78 -10.94 17.03
N LYS A 217 -4.47 -10.72 17.18
CA LYS A 217 -3.75 -9.65 16.48
C LYS A 217 -3.96 -9.70 14.96
N LEU A 218 -3.89 -10.90 14.36
CA LEU A 218 -4.09 -11.07 12.92
C LEU A 218 -5.57 -10.97 12.54
N THR A 219 -6.43 -11.71 13.25
CA THR A 219 -7.86 -11.79 12.92
C THR A 219 -8.57 -10.47 13.09
N GLU A 220 -8.34 -9.72 14.18
CA GLU A 220 -8.92 -8.42 14.39
C GLU A 220 -8.42 -7.36 13.40
N ALA A 221 -7.11 -7.39 13.07
CA ALA A 221 -6.55 -6.45 12.12
C ALA A 221 -7.16 -6.63 10.71
N VAL A 222 -7.29 -7.89 10.24
CA VAL A 222 -7.89 -8.20 8.93
C VAL A 222 -9.40 -7.99 8.94
N ARG A 223 -10.10 -8.31 10.03
CA ARG A 223 -11.54 -8.05 10.17
C ARG A 223 -11.85 -6.56 10.03
N ARG A 224 -11.04 -5.71 10.67
CA ARG A 224 -11.21 -4.24 10.56
C ARG A 224 -10.81 -3.70 9.19
N ARG A 225 -9.90 -4.36 8.49
CA ARG A 225 -9.36 -3.95 7.19
C ARG A 225 -9.25 -5.14 6.24
N PRO A 226 -10.36 -5.62 5.65
CA PRO A 226 -10.37 -6.80 4.79
C PRO A 226 -9.53 -6.66 3.51
N TYR A 227 -9.28 -5.41 3.10
CA TYR A 227 -8.45 -5.05 1.95
C TYR A 227 -7.11 -4.55 2.44
N CYS A 228 -6.20 -5.48 2.62
CA CYS A 228 -4.90 -5.19 3.21
C CYS A 228 -3.82 -6.07 2.59
N LEU A 229 -2.59 -5.67 2.82
CA LEU A 229 -1.44 -6.53 2.66
C LEU A 229 -1.00 -6.99 4.05
N VAL A 230 -1.10 -8.30 4.30
CA VAL A 230 -0.62 -8.93 5.53
C VAL A 230 0.84 -9.33 5.31
N LEU A 231 1.73 -8.76 6.07
CA LEU A 231 3.16 -9.07 6.08
C LEU A 231 3.52 -9.83 7.35
N LEU A 232 3.92 -11.08 7.19
CA LEU A 232 4.46 -11.94 8.25
C LEU A 232 5.98 -11.94 8.12
N ASP A 233 6.65 -11.15 8.94
CA ASP A 233 8.10 -10.92 8.84
C ASP A 233 8.87 -11.99 9.62
N GLU A 234 9.97 -12.52 9.03
CA GLU A 234 10.82 -13.57 9.61
C GLU A 234 10.08 -14.89 9.95
N LEU A 235 9.31 -15.41 8.97
CA LEU A 235 8.47 -16.61 9.16
C LEU A 235 9.25 -17.84 9.68
N GLU A 236 10.53 -17.97 9.34
CA GLU A 236 11.38 -19.06 9.83
C GLU A 236 11.59 -19.07 11.36
N LYS A 237 11.25 -17.98 12.05
CA LYS A 237 11.30 -17.87 13.52
C LYS A 237 10.02 -18.32 14.21
N ALA A 238 8.90 -18.35 13.48
CA ALA A 238 7.60 -18.70 14.02
C ALA A 238 7.54 -20.15 14.55
N HIS A 239 6.67 -20.37 15.54
CA HIS A 239 6.32 -21.72 15.97
C HIS A 239 5.69 -22.52 14.80
N PRO A 240 5.92 -23.84 14.68
CA PRO A 240 5.36 -24.66 13.59
C PRO A 240 3.83 -24.56 13.43
N ASP A 241 3.09 -24.36 14.51
CA ASP A 241 1.62 -24.25 14.48
C ASP A 241 1.15 -23.04 13.65
N VAL A 242 1.98 -22.00 13.46
CA VAL A 242 1.69 -20.86 12.58
C VAL A 242 1.53 -21.31 11.13
N ALA A 243 2.29 -22.30 10.69
CA ALA A 243 2.17 -22.84 9.34
C ALA A 243 0.76 -23.45 9.10
N GLY A 244 0.17 -24.10 10.09
CA GLY A 244 -1.20 -24.62 10.00
C GLY A 244 -2.25 -23.52 9.81
N ILE A 245 -2.12 -22.40 10.54
CA ILE A 245 -2.98 -21.22 10.37
C ILE A 245 -2.85 -20.65 8.96
N LEU A 246 -1.62 -20.54 8.46
CA LEU A 246 -1.37 -20.01 7.12
C LEU A 246 -1.89 -20.94 6.02
N LEU A 247 -1.78 -22.24 6.19
CA LEU A 247 -2.36 -23.23 5.27
C LEU A 247 -3.87 -23.01 5.14
N GLN A 248 -4.59 -22.90 6.27
CA GLN A 248 -6.02 -22.64 6.25
C GLN A 248 -6.35 -21.32 5.51
N ILE A 249 -5.60 -20.24 5.77
CA ILE A 249 -5.79 -18.96 5.06
C ILE A 249 -5.56 -19.13 3.55
N MET A 250 -4.50 -19.83 3.14
CA MET A 250 -4.14 -20.00 1.73
C MET A 250 -5.09 -20.91 0.96
N GLU A 251 -5.75 -21.86 1.62
CA GLU A 251 -6.68 -22.81 1.01
C GLU A 251 -8.11 -22.29 0.97
N GLU A 252 -8.63 -21.86 2.11
CA GLU A 252 -10.03 -21.49 2.29
C GLU A 252 -10.27 -19.97 2.19
N GLY A 253 -9.21 -19.16 2.27
CA GLY A 253 -9.32 -17.71 2.33
C GLY A 253 -10.08 -17.20 3.55
N VAL A 254 -10.26 -18.05 4.57
CA VAL A 254 -11.00 -17.75 5.79
C VAL A 254 -10.26 -18.35 6.99
N LEU A 255 -10.23 -17.63 8.09
CA LEU A 255 -9.70 -18.10 9.36
C LEU A 255 -10.76 -17.91 10.44
N THR A 256 -11.03 -18.94 11.24
CA THR A 256 -11.94 -18.84 12.39
C THR A 256 -11.15 -18.41 13.62
N ASP A 257 -11.58 -17.33 14.26
CA ASP A 257 -10.97 -16.86 15.50
C ASP A 257 -11.43 -17.69 16.72
N SER A 258 -10.83 -17.44 17.86
CA SER A 258 -11.16 -18.14 19.12
C SER A 258 -12.59 -17.90 19.62
N ALA A 259 -13.26 -16.85 19.15
CA ALA A 259 -14.66 -16.56 19.45
C ALA A 259 -15.63 -17.22 18.44
N GLY A 260 -15.14 -18.07 17.52
CA GLY A 260 -15.93 -18.71 16.48
C GLY A 260 -16.30 -17.79 15.30
N ARG A 261 -15.76 -16.59 15.21
CA ARG A 261 -16.04 -15.65 14.12
C ARG A 261 -15.16 -15.97 12.92
N ARG A 262 -15.75 -15.99 11.72
CA ARG A 262 -15.05 -16.23 10.46
C ARG A 262 -14.49 -14.94 9.91
N VAL A 263 -13.17 -14.85 9.80
CA VAL A 263 -12.43 -13.70 9.25
C VAL A 263 -12.02 -13.98 7.82
N ASN A 264 -12.36 -13.08 6.91
CA ASN A 264 -12.21 -13.25 5.46
C ASN A 264 -10.88 -12.64 4.96
N PHE A 265 -10.01 -13.45 4.37
CA PHE A 265 -8.72 -13.08 3.77
C PHE A 265 -8.75 -13.04 2.23
N LYS A 266 -9.88 -13.32 1.58
CA LYS A 266 -10.00 -13.42 0.11
C LYS A 266 -9.62 -12.13 -0.63
N ASN A 267 -9.73 -11.00 0.05
CA ASN A 267 -9.34 -9.69 -0.50
C ASN A 267 -7.95 -9.22 -0.04
N ALA A 268 -7.27 -10.02 0.77
CA ALA A 268 -5.94 -9.71 1.28
C ALA A 268 -4.85 -10.27 0.36
N VAL A 269 -3.71 -9.58 0.31
CA VAL A 269 -2.45 -10.12 -0.19
C VAL A 269 -1.66 -10.60 1.03
N VAL A 270 -1.32 -11.89 1.06
CA VAL A 270 -0.55 -12.48 2.16
C VAL A 270 0.90 -12.60 1.71
N VAL A 271 1.79 -11.92 2.41
CA VAL A 271 3.23 -11.92 2.13
C VAL A 271 3.98 -12.38 3.37
N MET A 272 4.83 -13.35 3.17
CA MET A 272 5.73 -13.87 4.20
C MET A 272 7.16 -13.51 3.81
N THR A 273 7.99 -13.10 4.77
CA THR A 273 9.42 -12.92 4.52
C THR A 273 10.23 -13.97 5.23
N SER A 274 11.36 -14.31 4.65
CA SER A 274 12.35 -15.19 5.26
C SER A 274 13.76 -14.74 4.92
N ASN A 275 14.70 -14.97 5.84
CA ASN A 275 16.13 -14.75 5.62
C ASN A 275 16.85 -16.05 5.21
N VAL A 276 16.12 -17.14 5.07
CA VAL A 276 16.66 -18.44 4.61
C VAL A 276 17.30 -18.28 3.23
N GLY A 277 18.50 -18.85 3.05
CA GLY A 277 19.29 -18.71 1.82
C GLY A 277 20.05 -17.38 1.68
N GLY A 278 19.86 -16.42 2.60
CA GLY A 278 20.56 -15.12 2.53
C GLY A 278 22.05 -15.15 2.90
N GLU A 279 22.47 -16.14 3.71
CA GLU A 279 23.85 -16.26 4.21
C GLU A 279 24.74 -17.19 3.38
N LEU A 280 24.24 -17.72 2.26
CA LEU A 280 25.02 -18.61 1.41
C LEU A 280 26.25 -17.86 0.90
N LYS A 281 27.42 -18.18 1.47
CA LYS A 281 28.71 -17.71 1.00
C LYS A 281 28.96 -18.28 -0.41
N THR A 282 29.49 -17.45 -1.27
CA THR A 282 29.82 -17.80 -2.69
C THR A 282 31.01 -18.78 -2.80
N GLU A 283 31.55 -19.27 -1.68
CA GLU A 283 32.71 -20.16 -1.62
C GLU A 283 32.27 -21.61 -1.44
N GLY A 284 32.04 -22.28 -2.55
CA GLY A 284 31.94 -23.74 -2.64
C GLY A 284 32.90 -24.25 -3.68
N LEU A 285 34.03 -24.83 -3.28
CA LEU A 285 34.87 -25.70 -4.09
C LEU A 285 34.01 -26.91 -4.52
N GLY A 286 33.43 -26.88 -5.70
CA GLY A 286 32.67 -28.01 -6.23
C GLY A 286 32.19 -27.76 -7.65
N PHE A 287 32.41 -28.73 -8.50
CA PHE A 287 32.05 -28.80 -9.93
C PHE A 287 30.56 -28.62 -10.17
N GLN A 288 30.14 -27.48 -10.51
CA GLN A 288 29.02 -26.87 -11.20
C GLN A 288 28.51 -25.62 -10.40
N PRO A 289 28.49 -24.43 -11.01
CA PRO A 289 27.86 -23.26 -10.39
C PRO A 289 26.35 -23.43 -10.51
N LEU A 290 25.71 -23.99 -9.47
CA LEU A 290 24.27 -23.83 -9.28
C LEU A 290 23.98 -22.33 -9.20
N ASP A 291 23.00 -21.87 -9.95
CA ASP A 291 22.57 -20.47 -9.91
C ASP A 291 22.21 -20.11 -8.46
N HIS A 292 22.48 -18.88 -8.06
CA HIS A 292 22.20 -18.41 -6.70
C HIS A 292 20.73 -18.66 -6.30
N SER A 293 19.82 -18.55 -7.26
CA SER A 293 18.38 -18.82 -7.07
C SER A 293 18.09 -20.29 -6.68
N ASP A 294 18.78 -21.24 -7.30
CA ASP A 294 18.57 -22.66 -7.05
C ASP A 294 19.02 -23.07 -5.64
N ARG A 295 20.17 -22.54 -5.18
CA ARG A 295 20.65 -22.75 -3.80
C ARG A 295 19.71 -22.16 -2.75
N VAL A 296 19.17 -20.98 -3.01
CA VAL A 296 18.17 -20.36 -2.14
C VAL A 296 16.92 -21.23 -2.08
N MET A 297 16.44 -21.72 -3.24
CA MET A 297 15.27 -22.59 -3.30
C MET A 297 15.50 -23.92 -2.60
N GLU A 298 16.68 -24.49 -2.66
CA GLU A 298 17.04 -25.69 -1.91
C GLU A 298 16.98 -25.45 -0.38
N SER A 299 17.53 -24.34 0.09
CA SER A 299 17.46 -23.95 1.50
C SER A 299 16.01 -23.71 1.98
N VAL A 300 15.17 -23.14 1.11
CA VAL A 300 13.74 -22.95 1.39
C VAL A 300 13.02 -24.30 1.49
N ARG A 301 13.30 -25.25 0.58
CA ARG A 301 12.72 -26.60 0.62
C ARG A 301 13.14 -27.42 1.87
N GLN A 302 14.34 -27.15 2.37
CA GLN A 302 14.81 -27.79 3.61
C GLN A 302 14.12 -27.21 4.87
N ARG A 303 13.74 -25.92 4.82
CA ARG A 303 13.16 -25.22 5.97
C ARG A 303 11.64 -25.32 6.06
N PHE A 304 10.95 -25.28 4.91
CA PHE A 304 9.48 -25.26 4.83
C PHE A 304 8.95 -26.58 4.24
N GLN A 305 7.85 -27.06 4.78
CA GLN A 305 7.24 -28.31 4.30
C GLN A 305 6.76 -28.18 2.85
N PRO A 306 6.85 -29.26 2.05
CA PRO A 306 6.42 -29.25 0.64
C PRO A 306 4.95 -28.84 0.47
N GLU A 307 4.08 -29.24 1.39
CA GLU A 307 2.67 -28.87 1.40
C GLU A 307 2.48 -27.36 1.50
N PHE A 308 3.20 -26.71 2.42
CA PHE A 308 3.19 -25.24 2.58
C PHE A 308 3.67 -24.53 1.31
N LEU A 309 4.79 -25.00 0.74
CA LEU A 309 5.34 -24.40 -0.48
C LEU A 309 4.41 -24.59 -1.69
N GLY A 310 3.69 -25.71 -1.77
CA GLY A 310 2.72 -25.98 -2.83
C GLY A 310 1.48 -25.11 -2.81
N ARG A 311 1.20 -24.42 -1.71
CA ARG A 311 0.06 -23.49 -1.57
C ARG A 311 0.40 -22.04 -1.89
N LEU A 312 1.69 -21.74 -2.00
CA LEU A 312 2.17 -20.41 -2.39
C LEU A 312 1.96 -20.17 -3.90
N ASP A 313 1.63 -18.94 -4.25
CA ASP A 313 1.58 -18.52 -5.65
C ASP A 313 2.97 -18.30 -6.23
N ALA A 314 3.92 -17.83 -5.41
CA ALA A 314 5.31 -17.71 -5.77
C ALA A 314 6.23 -17.68 -4.55
N VAL A 315 7.43 -18.25 -4.73
CA VAL A 315 8.60 -18.00 -3.89
C VAL A 315 9.49 -17.03 -4.65
N VAL A 316 9.78 -15.88 -4.04
CA VAL A 316 10.46 -14.76 -4.69
C VAL A 316 11.82 -14.55 -4.05
N CYS A 317 12.88 -14.76 -4.82
CA CYS A 317 14.25 -14.60 -4.35
C CYS A 317 14.76 -13.18 -4.58
N PHE A 318 15.16 -12.51 -3.49
CA PHE A 318 15.80 -11.21 -3.52
C PHE A 318 17.30 -11.35 -3.61
N LYS A 319 17.92 -10.66 -4.56
CA LYS A 319 19.37 -10.62 -4.71
C LYS A 319 20.04 -9.63 -3.75
N ARG A 320 21.33 -9.81 -3.51
CA ARG A 320 22.15 -8.81 -2.83
C ARG A 320 22.23 -7.55 -3.68
N LEU A 321 22.15 -6.41 -3.03
CA LEU A 321 22.29 -5.10 -3.68
C LEU A 321 23.76 -4.87 -4.05
N ASP A 322 24.00 -4.46 -5.27
CA ASP A 322 25.34 -4.08 -5.73
C ASP A 322 25.68 -2.62 -5.40
N SER A 323 26.85 -2.13 -5.83
CA SER A 323 27.28 -0.77 -5.53
C SER A 323 26.42 0.27 -6.24
N SER A 324 25.97 0.00 -7.47
CA SER A 324 25.13 0.90 -8.24
C SER A 324 23.71 0.97 -7.66
N ASP A 325 23.19 -0.16 -7.19
CA ASP A 325 21.91 -0.21 -6.49
C ASP A 325 21.96 0.64 -5.20
N MET A 326 23.04 0.52 -4.44
CA MET A 326 23.23 1.26 -3.18
C MET A 326 23.37 2.77 -3.41
N GLU A 327 24.04 3.19 -4.48
CA GLU A 327 24.13 4.59 -4.89
C GLU A 327 22.75 5.15 -5.24
N ARG A 328 21.98 4.47 -6.08
CA ARG A 328 20.61 4.86 -6.46
C ARG A 328 19.68 4.93 -5.24
N ILE A 329 19.85 4.02 -4.25
CA ILE A 329 19.09 4.08 -3.00
C ILE A 329 19.50 5.30 -2.17
N ALA A 330 20.80 5.63 -2.11
CA ALA A 330 21.28 6.83 -1.44
C ALA A 330 20.71 8.10 -2.08
N GLU A 331 20.74 8.19 -3.41
CA GLU A 331 20.13 9.29 -4.16
C GLU A 331 18.65 9.46 -3.82
N LYS A 332 17.88 8.36 -3.82
CA LYS A 332 16.46 8.38 -3.46
C LYS A 332 16.22 8.94 -2.06
N TYR A 333 17.00 8.53 -1.07
CA TYR A 333 16.87 9.05 0.30
C TYR A 333 17.27 10.53 0.41
N LEU A 334 18.33 10.94 -0.30
CA LEU A 334 18.75 12.35 -0.35
C LEU A 334 17.72 13.23 -1.03
N GLU A 335 17.06 12.77 -2.11
CA GLU A 335 15.96 13.48 -2.76
C GLU A 335 14.73 13.60 -1.85
N GLN A 336 14.41 12.57 -1.09
CA GLN A 336 13.36 12.63 -0.08
C GLN A 336 13.69 13.66 1.01
N LEU A 337 14.96 13.74 1.43
CA LEU A 337 15.42 14.77 2.36
C LEU A 337 15.30 16.18 1.77
N LYS A 338 15.75 16.38 0.53
CA LYS A 338 15.59 17.67 -0.19
C LYS A 338 14.12 18.09 -0.24
N SER A 339 13.22 17.17 -0.58
CA SER A 339 11.78 17.45 -0.64
C SER A 339 11.20 17.84 0.72
N ARG A 340 11.61 17.19 1.81
CA ARG A 340 11.21 17.57 3.18
C ARG A 340 11.71 18.95 3.57
N VAL A 341 12.95 19.28 3.22
CA VAL A 341 13.55 20.60 3.48
C VAL A 341 12.84 21.68 2.65
N GLN A 342 12.51 21.37 1.39
CA GLN A 342 11.79 22.28 0.50
C GLN A 342 10.35 22.55 0.98
N ALA A 343 9.65 21.55 1.50
CA ALA A 343 8.33 21.70 2.11
C ALA A 343 8.35 22.68 3.32
N ASN A 344 9.51 22.80 3.96
CA ASN A 344 9.75 23.79 5.02
C ASN A 344 10.22 25.17 4.50
N GLY A 345 10.17 25.41 3.19
CA GLY A 345 10.53 26.69 2.57
C GLY A 345 12.04 26.95 2.45
N MET A 346 12.86 25.89 2.49
CA MET A 346 14.33 25.98 2.37
C MET A 346 14.80 25.16 1.18
N GLN A 347 15.89 25.56 0.54
CA GLN A 347 16.50 24.85 -0.57
C GLN A 347 17.82 24.20 -0.11
N LEU A 348 17.92 22.86 -0.25
CA LEU A 348 19.09 22.08 0.14
C LEU A 348 19.90 21.64 -1.10
N ASN A 349 21.15 22.07 -1.18
CA ASN A 349 22.08 21.70 -2.25
C ASN A 349 23.11 20.71 -1.70
N LEU A 350 23.07 19.47 -2.20
CA LEU A 350 23.98 18.39 -1.82
C LEU A 350 24.95 18.08 -2.97
N PRO A 351 26.22 17.75 -2.69
CA PRO A 351 27.19 17.35 -3.72
C PRO A 351 26.79 16.01 -4.37
N GLU A 352 26.99 15.87 -5.67
CA GLU A 352 26.70 14.62 -6.41
C GLU A 352 27.49 13.41 -5.87
N LYS A 353 28.74 13.61 -5.47
CA LYS A 353 29.61 12.57 -4.91
C LYS A 353 29.12 12.01 -3.56
N LEU A 354 28.20 12.69 -2.88
CA LEU A 354 27.69 12.30 -1.59
C LEU A 354 26.93 10.95 -1.65
N ALA A 355 26.11 10.75 -2.67
CA ALA A 355 25.36 9.51 -2.85
C ALA A 355 26.27 8.31 -3.05
N VAL A 356 27.32 8.46 -3.85
CA VAL A 356 28.34 7.42 -4.11
C VAL A 356 29.06 7.02 -2.81
N SER A 357 29.52 8.02 -2.06
CA SER A 357 30.24 7.78 -0.77
C SER A 357 29.34 7.06 0.24
N LEU A 358 28.12 7.57 0.46
CA LEU A 358 27.16 6.96 1.39
C LEU A 358 26.71 5.57 0.94
N GLY A 359 26.53 5.36 -0.36
CA GLY A 359 26.20 4.05 -0.94
C GLY A 359 27.27 3.00 -0.69
N ALA A 360 28.53 3.36 -0.91
CA ALA A 360 29.68 2.50 -0.64
C ALA A 360 29.78 2.11 0.85
N GLU A 361 29.61 3.09 1.75
CA GLU A 361 29.59 2.85 3.20
C GLU A 361 28.41 1.94 3.60
N GLY A 362 27.21 2.19 3.07
CA GLY A 362 26.03 1.39 3.33
C GLY A 362 26.18 -0.07 2.92
N LYS A 363 26.82 -0.32 1.75
CA LYS A 363 27.11 -1.67 1.27
C LYS A 363 28.01 -2.43 2.26
N ASN A 364 29.04 -1.79 2.76
CA ASN A 364 30.04 -2.39 3.68
C ASN A 364 29.42 -2.67 5.07
N ARG A 365 28.39 -1.93 5.48
CA ARG A 365 27.76 -2.04 6.80
C ARG A 365 26.43 -2.83 6.82
N GLY A 366 26.06 -3.53 5.75
CA GLY A 366 24.90 -4.46 5.76
C GLY A 366 23.67 -4.02 4.97
N GLY A 367 23.85 -3.23 3.92
CA GLY A 367 22.80 -2.96 2.92
C GLY A 367 21.94 -1.73 3.18
N ALA A 368 20.75 -1.68 2.57
CA ALA A 368 19.91 -0.49 2.54
C ALA A 368 19.39 -0.04 3.93
N ARG A 369 19.22 -0.98 4.88
CA ARG A 369 18.85 -0.62 6.27
C ARG A 369 19.94 0.20 6.95
N SER A 370 21.20 -0.22 6.80
CA SER A 370 22.35 0.50 7.33
C SER A 370 22.56 1.84 6.63
N LEU A 371 22.34 1.90 5.32
CA LEU A 371 22.43 3.14 4.55
C LEU A 371 21.49 4.23 5.08
N ARG A 372 20.25 3.88 5.40
CA ARG A 372 19.30 4.84 6.00
C ARG A 372 19.81 5.42 7.31
N ARG A 373 20.38 4.57 8.16
CA ARG A 373 20.98 4.99 9.43
C ARG A 373 22.18 5.89 9.20
N ILE A 374 23.07 5.54 8.27
CA ILE A 374 24.23 6.35 7.90
C ILE A 374 23.79 7.75 7.42
N ILE A 375 22.78 7.83 6.56
CA ILE A 375 22.25 9.12 6.10
C ILE A 375 21.69 9.93 7.27
N GLN A 376 20.97 9.30 8.17
CA GLN A 376 20.48 9.97 9.38
C GLN A 376 21.61 10.52 10.24
N GLU A 377 22.64 9.70 10.51
CA GLU A 377 23.77 10.07 11.37
C GLU A 377 24.66 11.14 10.71
N ARG A 378 24.99 10.99 9.42
CA ARG A 378 25.98 11.84 8.74
C ARG A 378 25.39 13.05 8.03
N VAL A 379 24.10 13.04 7.68
CA VAL A 379 23.47 14.12 6.92
C VAL A 379 22.36 14.78 7.72
N GLU A 380 21.34 14.02 8.18
CA GLU A 380 20.17 14.61 8.82
C GLU A 380 20.48 15.22 10.17
N THR A 381 21.29 14.53 11.01
CA THR A 381 21.67 15.04 12.34
C THR A 381 22.52 16.32 12.27
N PRO A 382 23.60 16.38 11.46
CA PRO A 382 24.35 17.64 11.29
C PRO A 382 23.53 18.77 10.67
N LEU A 383 22.65 18.46 9.71
CA LEU A 383 21.73 19.44 9.14
C LEU A 383 20.79 20.02 10.19
N ALA A 384 20.22 19.17 11.03
CA ALA A 384 19.35 19.61 12.12
C ALA A 384 20.12 20.48 13.14
N ALA A 385 21.32 20.11 13.51
CA ALA A 385 22.18 20.91 14.39
C ALA A 385 22.48 22.30 13.76
N PHE A 386 22.84 22.33 12.48
CA PHE A 386 23.05 23.59 11.74
C PHE A 386 21.80 24.48 11.77
N LEU A 387 20.64 23.92 11.48
CA LEU A 387 19.37 24.68 11.46
C LEU A 387 19.00 25.27 12.83
N LEU A 388 19.35 24.59 13.91
CA LEU A 388 19.12 25.07 15.29
C LEU A 388 20.07 26.18 15.70
N THR A 389 21.29 26.29 15.11
CA THR A 389 22.23 27.38 15.37
C THR A 389 21.91 28.65 14.60
N CYS A 390 21.10 28.58 13.54
CA CYS A 390 20.73 29.73 12.75
C CYS A 390 19.69 30.61 13.46
N SER A 391 20.01 31.87 13.72
CA SER A 391 19.09 32.86 14.32
C SER A 391 17.88 33.17 13.42
N LYS A 392 18.00 33.00 12.11
CA LYS A 392 16.94 33.13 11.11
C LYS A 392 16.95 31.92 10.18
N LYS A 393 15.77 31.50 9.75
CA LYS A 393 15.59 30.36 8.86
C LYS A 393 16.29 30.67 7.51
N PRO A 394 17.31 29.86 7.10
CA PRO A 394 18.02 30.13 5.85
C PRO A 394 17.12 29.75 4.65
N SER A 395 17.16 30.56 3.58
CA SER A 395 16.45 30.22 2.34
C SER A 395 17.18 29.17 1.50
N LYS A 396 18.52 29.15 1.59
CA LYS A 396 19.39 28.20 0.87
C LYS A 396 20.42 27.63 1.82
N ILE A 397 20.63 26.33 1.74
CA ILE A 397 21.61 25.58 2.53
C ILE A 397 22.55 24.89 1.55
N ARG A 398 23.83 25.10 1.69
CA ARG A 398 24.85 24.39 0.92
C ARG A 398 25.55 23.36 1.81
N CYS A 399 25.98 22.29 1.17
CA CYS A 399 26.73 21.24 1.82
C CYS A 399 28.08 21.07 1.12
N SER A 400 29.17 21.01 1.89
CA SER A 400 30.48 20.56 1.42
C SER A 400 30.85 19.22 2.08
N MET A 401 31.66 18.46 1.40
CA MET A 401 32.25 17.23 1.92
C MET A 401 33.77 17.38 1.90
N GLU A 402 34.40 17.48 3.06
CA GLU A 402 35.84 17.57 3.25
C GLU A 402 36.30 16.45 4.19
N ASN A 403 37.27 15.65 3.77
CA ASN A 403 37.80 14.53 4.56
C ASN A 403 36.72 13.60 5.15
N GLU A 404 35.71 13.28 4.32
CA GLU A 404 34.52 12.49 4.72
C GLU A 404 33.59 13.16 5.74
N GLU A 405 33.89 14.35 6.25
CA GLU A 405 32.99 15.15 7.07
C GLU A 405 32.04 16.00 6.20
N ILE A 406 30.76 16.02 6.61
CA ILE A 406 29.72 16.80 5.95
C ILE A 406 29.50 18.07 6.75
N ARG A 407 29.68 19.24 6.12
CA ARG A 407 29.47 20.54 6.73
C ARG A 407 28.39 21.32 5.96
N PHE A 408 27.53 21.98 6.70
CA PHE A 408 26.47 22.85 6.18
C PHE A 408 26.78 24.32 6.43
N PHE A 409 26.41 25.17 5.47
CA PHE A 409 26.61 26.62 5.52
C PHE A 409 25.58 27.37 4.65
#